data_9a78ef30d2df9c7f57b677ce0a63f1c2
#
_entry.id   9a78ef30d2df9c7f57b677ce0a63f1c2
#
_cell.length_a   1.000
_cell.length_b   1.000
_cell.length_c   1.000
_cell.angle_alpha   90.00
_cell.angle_beta   90.00
_cell.angle_gamma   90.00
#
_symmetry.space_group_name_H-M   'P 1'
#
loop_
_entity.id
_entity.type
_entity.pdbx_description
1 polymer ?
#
loop_
_entity_poly.entity_id
_entity_poly.type
_entity_poly.pdbx_seq_one_letter_code
_entity_poly.pdbx_strand_id
1 'polypeptide(L)'
;MLISTGMANLIEINEAVEVAKENGCEDLILLHCISSYPAPPEQCNLRTIPDLSQRFDVLSGLSDHTMGLTVALSSVALGACVIEKHLTLSRDDKGPDSEFSIEPHELKNLCEETKIAFLSLGIAGYELKEAEKSVIKFRRSLYAVKDIKKGEKFTKENIRSIRPGFGLPPKYYEKILGNNASEDIKYGSPLSWNNSGLNVDEITNNSK
;
A
#
# COMPACT_ATOMS: atom_id res chain seq x y z
N MET A 1 -22.41 -20.44 6.21
CA MET A 1 -22.63 -21.02 4.86
C MET A 1 -21.76 -20.30 3.85
N LEU A 2 -21.22 -21.00 2.84
CA LEU A 2 -20.54 -20.37 1.70
C LEU A 2 -21.38 -20.62 0.45
N ILE A 3 -21.61 -19.56 -0.35
CA ILE A 3 -22.36 -19.66 -1.61
C ILE A 3 -21.51 -19.01 -2.71
N SER A 4 -21.13 -19.79 -3.71
CA SER A 4 -20.48 -19.28 -4.92
C SER A 4 -21.51 -18.74 -5.89
N THR A 5 -21.31 -17.52 -6.38
CA THR A 5 -22.29 -16.82 -7.22
C THR A 5 -22.32 -17.33 -8.68
N GLY A 6 -21.21 -17.89 -9.16
CA GLY A 6 -21.13 -18.53 -10.47
C GLY A 6 -21.78 -17.73 -11.60
N MET A 7 -22.68 -18.37 -12.34
CA MET A 7 -23.43 -17.80 -13.47
C MET A 7 -24.71 -17.06 -13.04
N ALA A 8 -24.98 -16.94 -11.71
CA ALA A 8 -26.18 -16.32 -11.19
C ALA A 8 -26.21 -14.80 -11.48
N ASN A 9 -27.38 -14.31 -11.82
CA ASN A 9 -27.63 -12.87 -11.90
C ASN A 9 -27.95 -12.29 -10.50
N LEU A 10 -28.05 -10.97 -10.40
CA LEU A 10 -28.27 -10.29 -9.13
C LEU A 10 -29.56 -10.69 -8.41
N ILE A 11 -30.63 -11.00 -9.17
CA ILE A 11 -31.92 -11.40 -8.60
C ILE A 11 -31.77 -12.79 -7.96
N GLU A 12 -31.16 -13.74 -8.65
CA GLU A 12 -30.91 -15.10 -8.16
C GLU A 12 -30.01 -15.11 -6.92
N ILE A 13 -28.99 -14.23 -6.89
CA ILE A 13 -28.12 -14.08 -5.71
C ILE A 13 -28.94 -13.54 -4.53
N ASN A 14 -29.79 -12.53 -4.75
CA ASN A 14 -30.65 -11.97 -3.71
C ASN A 14 -31.59 -13.02 -3.13
N GLU A 15 -32.27 -13.78 -3.99
CA GLU A 15 -33.19 -14.88 -3.56
C GLU A 15 -32.45 -15.92 -2.72
N ALA A 16 -31.21 -16.30 -3.12
CA ALA A 16 -30.42 -17.26 -2.35
C ALA A 16 -30.03 -16.72 -0.98
N VAL A 17 -29.65 -15.43 -0.90
CA VAL A 17 -29.31 -14.76 0.36
C VAL A 17 -30.53 -14.66 1.29
N GLU A 18 -31.69 -14.26 0.77
CA GLU A 18 -32.92 -14.14 1.53
C GLU A 18 -33.30 -15.49 2.11
N VAL A 19 -33.36 -16.54 1.28
CA VAL A 19 -33.69 -17.90 1.72
C VAL A 19 -32.72 -18.40 2.80
N ALA A 20 -31.42 -18.15 2.63
CA ALA A 20 -30.44 -18.56 3.63
C ALA A 20 -30.66 -17.85 4.98
N LYS A 21 -30.90 -16.55 4.98
CA LYS A 21 -31.15 -15.74 6.18
C LYS A 21 -32.49 -16.12 6.86
N GLU A 22 -33.56 -16.28 6.10
CA GLU A 22 -34.88 -16.68 6.59
C GLU A 22 -34.89 -18.07 7.25
N ASN A 23 -33.99 -18.97 6.83
CA ASN A 23 -33.84 -20.29 7.41
C ASN A 23 -32.71 -20.37 8.47
N GLY A 24 -32.32 -19.23 9.06
CA GLY A 24 -31.46 -19.19 10.24
C GLY A 24 -29.96 -19.25 9.93
N CYS A 25 -29.53 -18.91 8.72
CA CYS A 25 -28.12 -18.77 8.42
C CYS A 25 -27.60 -17.42 8.98
N GLU A 26 -26.89 -17.46 10.10
CA GLU A 26 -26.30 -16.27 10.72
C GLU A 26 -24.99 -15.87 10.04
N ASP A 27 -24.16 -16.85 9.67
CA ASP A 27 -22.84 -16.65 9.05
C ASP A 27 -22.90 -17.03 7.56
N LEU A 28 -23.12 -16.05 6.69
CA LEU A 28 -23.12 -16.22 5.24
C LEU A 28 -21.93 -15.52 4.61
N ILE A 29 -21.24 -16.24 3.72
CA ILE A 29 -20.16 -15.71 2.87
C ILE A 29 -20.53 -15.93 1.41
N LEU A 30 -20.49 -14.88 0.60
CA LEU A 30 -20.67 -14.98 -0.84
C LEU A 30 -19.31 -15.01 -1.54
N LEU A 31 -19.07 -16.02 -2.36
CA LEU A 31 -17.86 -16.13 -3.16
C LEU A 31 -18.16 -15.66 -4.58
N HIS A 32 -17.54 -14.57 -4.98
CA HIS A 32 -17.53 -14.19 -6.39
C HIS A 32 -16.86 -15.29 -7.21
N CYS A 33 -17.46 -15.65 -8.32
CA CYS A 33 -17.01 -16.81 -9.09
C CYS A 33 -17.26 -16.59 -10.58
N ILE A 34 -16.33 -17.02 -11.42
CA ILE A 34 -16.51 -17.15 -12.86
C ILE A 34 -16.47 -18.64 -13.20
N SER A 35 -17.61 -19.19 -13.62
CA SER A 35 -17.76 -20.62 -13.96
C SER A 35 -17.24 -20.91 -15.36
N SER A 36 -15.94 -20.69 -15.55
CA SER A 36 -15.14 -21.07 -16.72
C SER A 36 -13.87 -21.74 -16.23
N TYR A 37 -13.43 -22.80 -16.88
CA TYR A 37 -12.38 -23.72 -16.41
C TYR A 37 -11.32 -23.95 -17.48
N PRO A 38 -10.17 -23.19 -17.50
CA PRO A 38 -9.87 -22.06 -16.61
C PRO A 38 -10.63 -20.79 -16.96
N ALA A 39 -10.80 -19.90 -15.97
CA ALA A 39 -11.37 -18.58 -16.18
C ALA A 39 -10.34 -17.60 -16.75
N PRO A 40 -10.67 -16.80 -17.80
CA PRO A 40 -9.78 -15.77 -18.29
C PRO A 40 -9.70 -14.59 -17.32
N PRO A 41 -8.50 -14.13 -16.95
CA PRO A 41 -8.33 -13.09 -15.91
C PRO A 41 -9.07 -11.78 -16.22
N GLU A 42 -9.16 -11.38 -17.46
CA GLU A 42 -9.85 -10.16 -17.92
C GLU A 42 -11.36 -10.18 -17.71
N GLN A 43 -11.94 -11.34 -17.42
CA GLN A 43 -13.37 -11.51 -17.13
C GLN A 43 -13.67 -11.67 -15.65
N CYS A 44 -12.64 -11.73 -14.79
CA CYS A 44 -12.83 -11.98 -13.36
C CYS A 44 -13.58 -10.87 -12.61
N ASN A 45 -13.56 -9.65 -13.09
CA ASN A 45 -14.31 -8.52 -12.50
C ASN A 45 -14.23 -8.46 -10.96
N LEU A 46 -13.06 -8.59 -10.38
CA LEU A 46 -12.85 -8.71 -8.92
C LEU A 46 -13.48 -7.58 -8.10
N ARG A 47 -13.80 -6.44 -8.72
CA ARG A 47 -14.54 -5.35 -8.07
C ARG A 47 -15.95 -5.76 -7.62
N THR A 48 -16.46 -6.90 -8.08
CA THR A 48 -17.72 -7.50 -7.61
C THR A 48 -17.61 -7.98 -6.16
N ILE A 49 -16.41 -8.32 -5.67
CA ILE A 49 -16.20 -8.79 -4.30
C ILE A 49 -16.66 -7.74 -3.26
N PRO A 50 -16.16 -6.50 -3.26
CA PRO A 50 -16.67 -5.48 -2.33
C PRO A 50 -18.14 -5.10 -2.59
N ASP A 51 -18.65 -5.17 -3.82
CA ASP A 51 -20.06 -4.91 -4.11
C ASP A 51 -20.97 -5.96 -3.46
N LEU A 52 -20.62 -7.26 -3.53
CA LEU A 52 -21.34 -8.33 -2.84
C LEU A 52 -21.42 -8.08 -1.33
N SER A 53 -20.28 -7.76 -0.72
CA SER A 53 -20.24 -7.48 0.73
C SER A 53 -21.12 -6.29 1.10
N GLN A 54 -20.98 -5.19 0.38
CA GLN A 54 -21.73 -3.97 0.67
C GLN A 54 -23.24 -4.10 0.39
N ARG A 55 -23.60 -4.78 -0.70
CA ARG A 55 -24.98 -4.91 -1.16
C ARG A 55 -25.81 -5.83 -0.28
N PHE A 56 -25.25 -6.93 0.16
CA PHE A 56 -25.96 -7.97 0.90
C PHE A 56 -25.69 -7.95 2.41
N ASP A 57 -24.81 -7.07 2.86
CA ASP A 57 -24.34 -6.99 4.25
C ASP A 57 -23.86 -8.35 4.77
N VAL A 58 -22.91 -8.94 4.02
CA VAL A 58 -22.29 -10.24 4.31
C VAL A 58 -20.80 -10.18 4.04
N LEU A 59 -20.04 -11.15 4.54
CA LEU A 59 -18.65 -11.34 4.14
C LEU A 59 -18.60 -11.83 2.69
N SER A 60 -17.54 -11.45 1.97
CA SER A 60 -17.33 -11.86 0.59
C SER A 60 -15.95 -12.44 0.36
N GLY A 61 -15.83 -13.28 -0.65
CA GLY A 61 -14.59 -13.95 -1.03
C GLY A 61 -14.53 -14.21 -2.54
N LEU A 62 -13.63 -15.08 -2.92
CA LEU A 62 -13.39 -15.48 -4.29
C LEU A 62 -13.39 -17.01 -4.41
N SER A 63 -14.16 -17.56 -5.35
CA SER A 63 -13.96 -18.90 -5.89
C SER A 63 -13.23 -18.77 -7.22
N ASP A 64 -11.93 -19.12 -7.21
CA ASP A 64 -10.98 -18.79 -8.29
C ASP A 64 -10.70 -19.99 -9.19
N HIS A 65 -11.05 -19.85 -10.47
CA HIS A 65 -10.79 -20.83 -11.53
C HIS A 65 -9.71 -20.36 -12.52
N THR A 66 -8.98 -19.30 -12.22
CA THR A 66 -7.90 -18.81 -13.07
C THR A 66 -6.64 -19.64 -12.91
N MET A 67 -5.75 -19.59 -13.90
CA MET A 67 -4.40 -20.16 -13.80
C MET A 67 -3.52 -19.33 -12.85
N GLY A 68 -2.70 -20.03 -12.06
CA GLY A 68 -1.75 -19.38 -11.14
C GLY A 68 -2.41 -18.74 -9.92
N LEU A 69 -1.73 -17.77 -9.29
CA LEU A 69 -2.10 -17.21 -7.98
C LEU A 69 -2.46 -15.71 -8.03
N THR A 70 -2.20 -15.04 -9.15
CA THR A 70 -2.28 -13.57 -9.24
C THR A 70 -3.68 -13.03 -8.97
N VAL A 71 -4.71 -13.66 -9.52
CA VAL A 71 -6.11 -13.23 -9.34
C VAL A 71 -6.54 -13.42 -7.90
N ALA A 72 -6.21 -14.59 -7.31
CA ALA A 72 -6.46 -14.87 -5.91
C ALA A 72 -5.79 -13.86 -4.97
N LEU A 73 -4.50 -13.54 -5.19
CA LEU A 73 -3.78 -12.52 -4.41
C LEU A 73 -4.40 -11.13 -4.56
N SER A 74 -4.81 -10.77 -5.79
CA SER A 74 -5.45 -9.46 -6.05
C SER A 74 -6.79 -9.32 -5.33
N SER A 75 -7.52 -10.40 -5.13
CA SER A 75 -8.82 -10.40 -4.44
C SER A 75 -8.70 -9.97 -2.97
N VAL A 76 -7.56 -10.27 -2.32
CA VAL A 76 -7.28 -9.85 -0.93
C VAL A 76 -7.32 -8.34 -0.80
N ALA A 77 -6.74 -7.61 -1.76
CA ALA A 77 -6.75 -6.15 -1.76
C ALA A 77 -8.14 -5.55 -1.96
N LEU A 78 -9.09 -6.34 -2.45
CA LEU A 78 -10.48 -5.96 -2.65
C LEU A 78 -11.41 -6.47 -1.53
N GLY A 79 -10.83 -7.04 -0.48
CA GLY A 79 -11.56 -7.43 0.73
C GLY A 79 -12.04 -8.88 0.75
N ALA A 80 -11.56 -9.74 -0.15
CA ALA A 80 -11.84 -11.17 -0.07
C ALA A 80 -11.36 -11.73 1.27
N CYS A 81 -12.28 -12.29 2.08
CA CYS A 81 -11.96 -12.92 3.35
C CYS A 81 -11.74 -14.44 3.22
N VAL A 82 -12.19 -15.02 2.12
CA VAL A 82 -12.04 -16.45 1.77
C VAL A 82 -11.61 -16.54 0.31
N ILE A 83 -10.67 -17.45 0.04
CA ILE A 83 -10.30 -17.86 -1.31
C ILE A 83 -10.50 -19.37 -1.42
N GLU A 84 -11.28 -19.77 -2.40
CA GLU A 84 -11.50 -21.15 -2.80
C GLU A 84 -10.78 -21.39 -4.14
N LYS A 85 -10.08 -22.51 -4.26
CA LYS A 85 -9.36 -22.84 -5.49
C LYS A 85 -9.22 -24.35 -5.64
N HIS A 86 -9.31 -24.85 -6.87
CA HIS A 86 -9.09 -26.27 -7.17
C HIS A 86 -7.68 -26.71 -6.80
N LEU A 87 -7.57 -27.86 -6.15
CA LEU A 87 -6.30 -28.46 -5.73
C LEU A 87 -6.16 -29.87 -6.32
N THR A 88 -5.01 -30.18 -6.87
CA THR A 88 -4.59 -31.53 -7.25
C THR A 88 -3.29 -31.90 -6.57
N LEU A 89 -3.02 -33.17 -6.34
CA LEU A 89 -1.72 -33.62 -5.83
C LEU A 89 -0.63 -33.49 -6.88
N SER A 90 -0.98 -33.79 -8.14
CA SER A 90 -0.10 -33.61 -9.31
C SER A 90 -0.97 -33.36 -10.55
N ARG A 91 -0.58 -32.38 -11.36
CA ARG A 91 -1.20 -32.16 -12.67
C ARG A 91 -0.96 -33.32 -13.65
N ASP A 92 0.12 -34.10 -13.42
CA ASP A 92 0.44 -35.27 -14.22
C ASP A 92 -0.55 -36.41 -14.03
N ASP A 93 -1.35 -36.42 -12.96
CA ASP A 93 -2.40 -37.41 -12.69
C ASP A 93 -3.56 -37.33 -13.66
N LYS A 94 -3.65 -36.25 -14.46
CA LYS A 94 -4.64 -36.04 -15.56
C LYS A 94 -6.10 -36.25 -15.13
N GLY A 95 -6.46 -35.82 -13.92
CA GLY A 95 -7.87 -35.76 -13.51
C GLY A 95 -8.65 -34.68 -14.29
N PRO A 96 -9.98 -34.66 -14.21
CA PRO A 96 -10.82 -33.73 -14.99
C PRO A 96 -10.43 -32.27 -14.89
N ASP A 97 -10.01 -31.82 -13.68
CA ASP A 97 -9.71 -30.42 -13.36
C ASP A 97 -8.22 -30.18 -13.05
N SER A 98 -7.36 -31.21 -13.29
CA SER A 98 -5.94 -31.14 -12.88
C SER A 98 -5.18 -30.04 -13.59
N GLU A 99 -5.50 -29.73 -14.84
CA GLU A 99 -4.75 -28.78 -15.67
C GLU A 99 -4.73 -27.35 -15.07
N PHE A 100 -5.85 -26.88 -14.53
CA PHE A 100 -5.97 -25.55 -13.93
C PHE A 100 -5.92 -25.56 -12.39
N SER A 101 -5.90 -26.73 -11.76
CA SER A 101 -5.75 -26.89 -10.31
C SER A 101 -4.37 -26.49 -9.83
N ILE A 102 -4.28 -25.94 -8.62
CA ILE A 102 -2.99 -25.71 -7.96
C ILE A 102 -2.47 -26.99 -7.32
N GLU A 103 -1.14 -27.12 -7.23
CA GLU A 103 -0.48 -28.20 -6.53
C GLU A 103 -0.14 -27.80 -5.07
N PRO A 104 0.21 -28.78 -4.19
CA PRO A 104 0.45 -28.49 -2.77
C PRO A 104 1.47 -27.40 -2.49
N HIS A 105 2.52 -27.30 -3.30
CA HIS A 105 3.54 -26.24 -3.16
C HIS A 105 2.98 -24.87 -3.53
N GLU A 106 2.08 -24.78 -4.54
CA GLU A 106 1.40 -23.56 -4.93
C GLU A 106 0.35 -23.13 -3.90
N LEU A 107 -0.38 -24.11 -3.30
CA LEU A 107 -1.28 -23.82 -2.18
C LEU A 107 -0.52 -23.22 -0.99
N LYS A 108 0.64 -23.79 -0.65
CA LYS A 108 1.50 -23.24 0.40
C LYS A 108 1.88 -21.79 0.08
N ASN A 109 2.33 -21.52 -1.14
CA ASN A 109 2.68 -20.18 -1.59
C ASN A 109 1.46 -19.25 -1.51
N LEU A 110 0.29 -19.69 -1.94
CA LEU A 110 -0.94 -18.91 -1.84
C LEU A 110 -1.24 -18.49 -0.40
N CYS A 111 -1.13 -19.43 0.56
CA CYS A 111 -1.36 -19.14 1.97
C CYS A 111 -0.34 -18.12 2.54
N GLU A 112 0.93 -18.23 2.16
CA GLU A 112 1.99 -17.33 2.60
C GLU A 112 1.81 -15.92 1.99
N GLU A 113 1.60 -15.85 0.68
CA GLU A 113 1.49 -14.60 -0.05
C GLU A 113 0.18 -13.84 0.25
N THR A 114 -0.94 -14.52 0.48
CA THR A 114 -2.20 -13.87 0.90
C THR A 114 -2.06 -13.21 2.26
N LYS A 115 -1.31 -13.84 3.18
CA LYS A 115 -1.01 -13.24 4.49
C LYS A 115 -0.17 -11.97 4.34
N ILE A 116 0.87 -12.01 3.48
CA ILE A 116 1.72 -10.85 3.19
C ILE A 116 0.88 -9.75 2.54
N ALA A 117 0.06 -10.09 1.54
CA ALA A 117 -0.83 -9.15 0.87
C ALA A 117 -1.77 -8.45 1.87
N PHE A 118 -2.43 -9.21 2.75
CA PHE A 118 -3.32 -8.67 3.78
C PHE A 118 -2.57 -7.71 4.73
N LEU A 119 -1.41 -8.13 5.25
CA LEU A 119 -0.62 -7.29 6.15
C LEU A 119 -0.11 -6.00 5.49
N SER A 120 0.11 -6.02 4.18
CA SER A 120 0.61 -4.87 3.43
C SER A 120 -0.46 -3.79 3.17
N LEU A 121 -1.74 -4.11 3.30
CA LEU A 121 -2.83 -3.15 3.06
C LEU A 121 -2.79 -1.99 4.06
N GLY A 122 -2.60 -2.28 5.34
CA GLY A 122 -2.51 -1.26 6.38
C GLY A 122 -3.67 -0.28 6.39
N ILE A 123 -3.38 0.93 6.82
CA ILE A 123 -4.31 2.08 6.84
C ILE A 123 -3.68 3.22 6.06
N ALA A 124 -4.48 3.93 5.27
CA ALA A 124 -4.02 5.11 4.55
C ALA A 124 -3.50 6.17 5.55
N GLY A 125 -2.25 6.60 5.36
CA GLY A 125 -1.60 7.55 6.26
C GLY A 125 -0.25 8.00 5.71
N TYR A 126 0.16 9.21 6.10
CA TYR A 126 1.39 9.86 5.62
C TYR A 126 2.42 10.07 6.73
N GLU A 127 2.16 9.53 7.91
CA GLU A 127 3.07 9.60 9.05
C GLU A 127 4.33 8.78 8.77
N LEU A 128 5.44 9.24 9.31
CA LEU A 128 6.72 8.54 9.24
C LEU A 128 6.57 7.16 9.90
N LYS A 129 6.81 6.11 9.12
CA LYS A 129 6.75 4.74 9.61
C LYS A 129 7.94 4.44 10.53
N GLU A 130 7.75 3.52 11.49
CA GLU A 130 8.81 3.13 12.42
C GLU A 130 10.08 2.67 11.68
N ALA A 131 9.91 1.87 10.62
CA ALA A 131 11.00 1.38 9.78
C ALA A 131 11.82 2.50 9.11
N GLU A 132 11.25 3.70 8.93
CA GLU A 132 11.91 4.83 8.26
C GLU A 132 12.66 5.73 9.23
N LYS A 133 12.40 5.65 10.55
CA LYS A 133 13.02 6.54 11.54
C LYS A 133 14.54 6.49 11.53
N SER A 134 15.12 5.31 11.36
CA SER A 134 16.57 5.13 11.32
C SER A 134 17.24 5.72 10.09
N VAL A 135 16.50 5.86 8.99
CA VAL A 135 17.02 6.31 7.69
C VAL A 135 16.68 7.77 7.37
N ILE A 136 15.88 8.45 8.21
CA ILE A 136 15.53 9.88 8.02
C ILE A 136 16.76 10.78 7.91
N LYS A 137 17.86 10.42 8.58
CA LYS A 137 19.17 11.09 8.49
C LYS A 137 19.75 11.12 7.08
N PHE A 138 19.32 10.24 6.18
CA PHE A 138 19.78 10.24 4.79
C PHE A 138 19.03 11.24 3.89
N ARG A 139 18.08 11.99 4.42
CA ARG A 139 17.49 13.12 3.71
C ARG A 139 18.54 14.19 3.44
N ARG A 140 18.25 15.07 2.48
CA ARG A 140 19.08 16.25 2.24
C ARG A 140 18.75 17.38 3.22
N SER A 141 19.75 18.17 3.55
CA SER A 141 19.59 19.41 4.30
C SER A 141 20.65 20.44 3.85
N LEU A 142 20.58 21.64 4.38
CA LEU A 142 21.47 22.74 4.01
C LEU A 142 22.74 22.72 4.86
N TYR A 143 23.87 22.85 4.18
CA TYR A 143 25.23 22.85 4.78
C TYR A 143 26.07 23.97 4.26
N ALA A 144 26.93 24.50 5.13
CA ALA A 144 28.07 25.35 4.72
C ALA A 144 29.08 24.48 3.97
N VAL A 145 29.44 24.89 2.74
CA VAL A 145 30.47 24.25 1.90
C VAL A 145 31.75 25.11 1.79
N LYS A 146 31.83 26.16 2.59
CA LYS A 146 32.99 26.97 2.91
C LYS A 146 32.86 27.45 4.34
N ASP A 147 33.95 27.93 4.96
CA ASP A 147 33.86 28.69 6.21
C ASP A 147 33.11 30.00 5.91
N ILE A 148 32.16 30.37 6.76
CA ILE A 148 31.32 31.56 6.65
C ILE A 148 31.49 32.35 7.96
N LYS A 149 31.83 33.64 7.85
CA LYS A 149 31.98 34.50 9.01
C LYS A 149 30.68 35.14 9.43
N LYS A 150 30.55 35.43 10.72
CA LYS A 150 29.42 36.21 11.24
C LYS A 150 29.24 37.50 10.41
N GLY A 151 28.02 37.76 9.96
CA GLY A 151 27.70 38.90 9.10
C GLY A 151 27.97 38.68 7.61
N GLU A 152 28.60 37.57 7.20
CA GLU A 152 28.82 37.23 5.81
C GLU A 152 27.48 36.72 5.17
N LYS A 153 27.25 37.08 3.90
CA LYS A 153 26.06 36.66 3.18
C LYS A 153 26.12 35.20 2.74
N PHE A 154 25.00 34.52 2.87
CA PHE A 154 24.82 33.21 2.25
C PHE A 154 24.68 33.35 0.74
N THR A 155 25.49 32.57 0.01
CA THR A 155 25.56 32.57 -1.46
C THR A 155 25.51 31.13 -2.00
N LYS A 156 25.29 30.98 -3.30
CA LYS A 156 25.35 29.68 -3.99
C LYS A 156 26.72 29.00 -3.91
N GLU A 157 27.78 29.75 -3.60
CA GLU A 157 29.14 29.27 -3.48
C GLU A 157 29.51 28.78 -2.08
N ASN A 158 28.81 29.24 -1.03
CA ASN A 158 29.13 28.88 0.36
C ASN A 158 28.12 27.98 1.06
N ILE A 159 26.89 27.78 0.50
CA ILE A 159 25.94 26.84 1.00
C ILE A 159 25.42 25.87 -0.08
N ARG A 160 25.10 24.64 0.30
CA ARG A 160 24.50 23.61 -0.59
C ARG A 160 23.51 22.74 0.12
N SER A 161 22.58 22.17 -0.69
CA SER A 161 21.71 21.09 -0.26
C SER A 161 22.40 19.76 -0.50
N ILE A 162 22.88 19.14 0.59
CA ILE A 162 23.59 17.85 0.58
C ILE A 162 23.04 16.91 1.67
N ARG A 163 23.51 15.67 1.73
CA ARG A 163 23.30 14.75 2.85
C ARG A 163 24.43 14.87 3.86
N PRO A 164 24.16 14.60 5.16
CA PRO A 164 22.94 14.08 5.81
C PRO A 164 21.90 15.15 6.17
N GLY A 165 20.77 14.70 6.72
CA GLY A 165 19.60 15.52 7.04
C GLY A 165 19.66 16.20 8.41
N PHE A 166 20.80 16.71 8.85
CA PHE A 166 20.96 17.33 10.18
C PHE A 166 20.76 18.85 10.19
N GLY A 167 20.73 19.47 9.02
CA GLY A 167 20.52 20.90 8.86
C GLY A 167 19.08 21.25 8.45
N LEU A 168 18.86 22.53 8.14
CA LEU A 168 17.58 23.03 7.66
C LEU A 168 17.14 22.31 6.37
N PRO A 169 15.84 22.06 6.20
CA PRO A 169 15.31 21.47 4.96
C PRO A 169 15.64 22.28 3.71
N PRO A 170 15.90 21.64 2.55
CA PRO A 170 16.25 22.31 1.30
C PRO A 170 15.24 23.35 0.82
N LYS A 171 13.96 23.24 1.21
CA LYS A 171 12.90 24.22 0.88
C LYS A 171 13.20 25.63 1.37
N TYR A 172 14.15 25.80 2.29
CA TYR A 172 14.57 27.11 2.81
C TYR A 172 15.79 27.69 2.07
N TYR A 173 16.34 26.98 1.07
CA TYR A 173 17.56 27.39 0.37
C TYR A 173 17.44 28.80 -0.20
N GLU A 174 16.42 29.05 -1.02
CA GLU A 174 16.21 30.37 -1.63
C GLU A 174 15.91 31.47 -0.60
N LYS A 175 15.30 31.11 0.53
CA LYS A 175 15.01 32.07 1.62
C LYS A 175 16.24 32.45 2.41
N ILE A 176 17.25 31.58 2.45
CA ILE A 176 18.53 31.83 3.14
C ILE A 176 19.51 32.64 2.29
N LEU A 177 19.46 32.45 0.97
CA LEU A 177 20.35 33.20 0.06
C LEU A 177 20.17 34.70 0.24
N GLY A 178 21.31 35.38 0.41
CA GLY A 178 21.35 36.84 0.62
C GLY A 178 21.22 37.31 2.07
N ASN A 179 20.76 36.43 2.99
CA ASN A 179 20.76 36.72 4.42
C ASN A 179 22.21 36.67 4.97
N ASN A 180 22.43 37.31 6.12
CA ASN A 180 23.70 37.29 6.78
C ASN A 180 23.77 36.21 7.86
N ALA A 181 24.90 35.49 7.95
CA ALA A 181 25.14 34.54 9.03
C ALA A 181 25.15 35.24 10.38
N SER A 182 24.42 34.69 11.36
CA SER A 182 24.34 35.27 12.70
C SER A 182 25.54 34.90 13.59
N GLU A 183 26.35 33.93 13.19
CA GLU A 183 27.57 33.46 13.86
C GLU A 183 28.58 32.92 12.84
N ASP A 184 29.79 32.61 13.29
CA ASP A 184 30.79 31.91 12.47
C ASP A 184 30.36 30.47 12.21
N ILE A 185 30.36 30.04 10.95
CA ILE A 185 29.96 28.69 10.55
C ILE A 185 31.11 28.02 9.82
N LYS A 186 31.55 26.87 10.31
CA LYS A 186 32.64 26.10 9.69
C LYS A 186 32.17 25.30 8.49
N TYR A 187 33.08 25.08 7.54
CA TYR A 187 32.88 24.11 6.45
C TYR A 187 32.40 22.79 6.99
N GLY A 188 31.39 22.21 6.32
CA GLY A 188 30.76 20.93 6.71
C GLY A 188 29.76 21.02 7.86
N SER A 189 29.47 22.21 8.39
CA SER A 189 28.45 22.38 9.41
C SER A 189 27.07 22.48 8.79
N PRO A 190 26.05 21.81 9.40
CA PRO A 190 24.67 21.98 8.99
C PRO A 190 24.15 23.39 9.35
N LEU A 191 23.35 23.97 8.46
CA LEU A 191 22.66 25.23 8.76
C LEU A 191 21.50 24.95 9.73
N SER A 192 21.32 25.85 10.68
CA SER A 192 20.25 25.83 11.68
C SER A 192 19.43 27.11 11.63
N TRP A 193 18.30 27.12 12.32
CA TRP A 193 17.53 28.37 12.51
C TRP A 193 18.36 29.47 13.16
N ASN A 194 19.21 29.10 14.11
CA ASN A 194 20.00 30.08 14.88
C ASN A 194 21.09 30.75 14.04
N ASN A 195 21.67 30.03 13.06
CA ASN A 195 22.80 30.56 12.29
C ASN A 195 22.43 31.05 10.88
N SER A 196 21.19 30.78 10.42
CA SER A 196 20.76 31.07 9.03
C SER A 196 20.32 32.51 8.79
N GLY A 197 20.22 33.32 9.83
CA GLY A 197 19.69 34.69 9.70
C GLY A 197 18.19 34.75 9.37
N LEU A 198 17.49 33.61 9.40
CA LEU A 198 16.03 33.56 9.20
C LEU A 198 15.30 33.85 10.49
N ASN A 199 14.26 34.70 10.42
CA ASN A 199 13.34 34.91 11.51
C ASN A 199 12.28 33.78 11.50
N VAL A 200 12.25 32.94 12.54
CA VAL A 200 11.36 31.78 12.65
C VAL A 200 9.87 32.20 12.59
N ASP A 201 9.54 33.36 13.15
CA ASP A 201 8.16 33.86 13.23
C ASP A 201 7.58 34.24 11.86
N GLU A 202 8.43 34.66 10.90
CA GLU A 202 7.99 34.99 9.55
C GLU A 202 7.69 33.73 8.70
N ILE A 203 8.21 32.58 9.08
CA ILE A 203 8.08 31.33 8.31
C ILE A 203 6.84 30.55 8.74
N THR A 204 6.49 30.58 9.99
CA THR A 204 5.30 29.89 10.54
C THR A 204 4.00 30.53 10.11
N ASN A 205 3.99 31.85 9.85
CA ASN A 205 2.79 32.58 9.43
C ASN A 205 2.43 32.40 7.93
N ASN A 206 3.35 31.93 7.09
CA ASN A 206 3.12 31.68 5.64
C ASN A 206 2.75 30.23 5.30
N SER A 207 2.47 29.40 6.29
CA SER A 207 2.13 27.97 6.11
C SER A 207 0.70 27.63 6.55
N LYS A 208 -0.16 28.65 6.60
CA LYS A 208 -1.62 28.48 6.77
C LYS A 208 -2.36 28.61 5.46
#